data_60f7ba71c097447f808898ab67a3a9e6
#
_entry.id   60f7ba71c097447f808898ab67a3a9e6
#
_cell.length_a   1.000
_cell.length_b   1.000
_cell.length_c   1.000
_cell.angle_alpha   90.00
_cell.angle_beta   90.00
_cell.angle_gamma   90.00
#
_symmetry.space_group_name_H-M   'P 1'
#
loop_
_entity.id
_entity.type
_entity.pdbx_description
1 polymer ?
#
loop_
_entity_poly.entity_id
_entity_poly.type
_entity_poly.pdbx_seq_one_letter_code
_entity_poly.pdbx_strand_id
1 'polypeptide(L)'
;FNLPTPRGKYNIGTESFHWEDLNRKEWFTEEDNNDLRNLMVQVWYPSNIELDKKKENYIGDITLRSETMAAAAKIPSFFPKHLRYINRNSYQNIAPANLKNKFPILIFSHGITSSRHLHQTLFEHLSSKGYVVVAPNHSYDANLTIFPNKKIANYRSEITGHPDSLNIRKQQMETRALDIIFIINQLEKIQSSKIKSRLNGLLNLDKIAIAGHSYGGATAVLASKIDNRIKSCLVLDGWFSPLPDSVISSGLNIPFFCVGRPSWEGSDYPKNYLNH
;
A
#
# COMPACT_ATOMS: atom_id res chain seq x y z
N PHE A 1 -24.13 -6.14 1.46
CA PHE A 1 -23.16 -6.75 0.54
C PHE A 1 -21.86 -7.05 1.29
N ASN A 2 -21.13 -8.08 0.83
CA ASN A 2 -19.84 -8.47 1.41
C ASN A 2 -18.78 -8.48 0.31
N LEU A 3 -17.53 -8.22 0.67
CA LEU A 3 -16.41 -8.54 -0.21
C LEU A 3 -16.39 -10.05 -0.51
N PRO A 4 -15.84 -10.49 -1.65
CA PRO A 4 -15.68 -11.89 -1.98
C PRO A 4 -15.03 -12.66 -0.82
N THR A 5 -15.59 -13.82 -0.48
CA THR A 5 -15.08 -14.63 0.62
C THR A 5 -13.70 -15.19 0.28
N PRO A 6 -12.70 -14.98 1.12
CA PRO A 6 -11.36 -15.55 0.92
C PRO A 6 -11.37 -17.09 0.93
N ARG A 7 -10.54 -17.70 0.07
CA ARG A 7 -10.51 -19.16 -0.13
C ARG A 7 -9.38 -19.87 0.63
N GLY A 8 -8.74 -19.19 1.58
CA GLY A 8 -7.73 -19.79 2.43
C GLY A 8 -8.34 -20.41 3.68
N LYS A 9 -7.51 -21.09 4.46
CA LYS A 9 -7.94 -21.80 5.68
C LYS A 9 -8.01 -20.92 6.93
N TYR A 10 -7.45 -19.71 6.87
CA TYR A 10 -7.39 -18.82 8.03
C TYR A 10 -8.48 -17.74 7.97
N ASN A 11 -9.07 -17.44 9.10
CA ASN A 11 -9.75 -16.17 9.31
C ASN A 11 -8.73 -15.03 9.29
N ILE A 12 -9.18 -13.79 9.20
CA ILE A 12 -8.30 -12.66 8.93
C ILE A 12 -8.42 -11.63 10.05
N GLY A 13 -7.30 -11.41 10.74
CA GLY A 13 -7.14 -10.27 11.64
C GLY A 13 -6.63 -9.04 10.90
N THR A 14 -6.90 -7.86 11.43
CA THR A 14 -6.34 -6.60 10.94
C THR A 14 -5.97 -5.68 12.09
N GLU A 15 -4.90 -4.91 11.88
CA GLU A 15 -4.40 -3.89 12.80
C GLU A 15 -3.96 -2.67 11.98
N SER A 16 -4.14 -1.48 12.53
CA SER A 16 -3.73 -0.24 11.84
C SER A 16 -2.75 0.54 12.69
N PHE A 17 -1.77 1.16 12.03
CA PHE A 17 -0.73 1.96 12.64
C PHE A 17 -0.72 3.36 12.04
N HIS A 18 -0.41 4.32 12.87
CA HIS A 18 0.04 5.64 12.48
C HIS A 18 1.53 5.73 12.82
N TRP A 19 2.37 5.88 11.81
CA TRP A 19 3.82 6.01 11.97
C TRP A 19 4.30 7.34 11.43
N GLU A 20 5.13 8.00 12.23
CA GLU A 20 5.82 9.22 11.86
C GLU A 20 7.30 8.93 11.67
N ASP A 21 7.86 9.33 10.54
CA ASP A 21 9.28 9.23 10.26
C ASP A 21 10.00 10.49 10.70
N LEU A 22 10.60 10.43 11.88
CA LEU A 22 11.29 11.55 12.50
C LEU A 22 12.53 12.03 11.73
N ASN A 23 12.99 11.25 10.74
CA ASN A 23 14.18 11.58 9.95
C ASN A 23 13.84 12.20 8.59
N ARG A 24 12.56 12.27 8.22
CA ARG A 24 12.12 12.84 6.94
C ARG A 24 11.07 13.91 7.14
N LYS A 25 11.30 15.06 6.51
CA LYS A 25 10.30 16.11 6.38
C LYS A 25 9.23 15.71 5.35
N GLU A 26 8.04 16.27 5.50
CA GLU A 26 6.98 16.14 4.50
C GLU A 26 7.23 17.16 3.38
N TRP A 27 7.55 16.69 2.20
CA TRP A 27 7.86 17.59 1.10
C TRP A 27 6.61 18.15 0.39
N PHE A 28 5.44 17.52 0.56
CA PHE A 28 4.18 18.08 0.04
C PHE A 28 3.66 19.29 0.83
N THR A 29 4.25 19.57 2.00
CA THR A 29 3.91 20.69 2.89
C THR A 29 5.15 21.54 3.14
N GLU A 30 5.84 21.95 2.08
CA GLU A 30 7.07 22.76 2.15
C GLU A 30 6.88 24.06 2.93
N GLU A 31 5.64 24.56 3.02
CA GLU A 31 5.25 25.72 3.83
C GLU A 31 5.40 25.48 5.33
N ASP A 32 5.44 24.24 5.81
CA ASP A 32 5.62 23.87 7.22
C ASP A 32 6.89 23.05 7.41
N ASN A 33 7.98 23.73 7.75
CA ASN A 33 9.29 23.10 7.98
C ASN A 33 9.31 22.11 9.16
N ASN A 34 8.28 22.05 9.99
CA ASN A 34 8.18 21.15 11.13
C ASN A 34 7.31 19.92 10.82
N ASP A 35 6.62 19.90 9.67
CA ASP A 35 5.82 18.73 9.29
C ASP A 35 6.73 17.56 8.89
N LEU A 36 6.52 16.44 9.55
CA LEU A 36 7.29 15.21 9.31
C LEU A 36 6.47 14.24 8.45
N ARG A 37 7.17 13.34 7.79
CA ARG A 37 6.52 12.33 6.97
C ARG A 37 5.70 11.36 7.82
N ASN A 38 4.41 11.34 7.62
CA ASN A 38 3.45 10.53 8.36
C ASN A 38 2.75 9.52 7.46
N LEU A 39 2.61 8.27 7.92
CA LEU A 39 1.95 7.20 7.18
C LEU A 39 0.84 6.55 8.00
N MET A 40 -0.31 6.31 7.37
CA MET A 40 -1.31 5.37 7.87
C MET A 40 -1.10 4.01 7.21
N VAL A 41 -0.79 3.01 8.01
CA VAL A 41 -0.50 1.65 7.55
C VAL A 41 -1.53 0.69 8.11
N GLN A 42 -2.05 -0.19 7.28
CA GLN A 42 -2.94 -1.27 7.70
C GLN A 42 -2.30 -2.60 7.39
N VAL A 43 -2.46 -3.54 8.32
CA VAL A 43 -1.90 -4.89 8.24
C VAL A 43 -3.03 -5.90 8.34
N TRP A 44 -3.04 -6.87 7.44
CA TRP A 44 -3.92 -8.04 7.48
C TRP A 44 -3.08 -9.27 7.77
N TYR A 45 -3.58 -10.17 8.60
CA TYR A 45 -2.83 -11.35 9.05
C TYR A 45 -3.73 -12.55 9.30
N PRO A 46 -3.19 -13.79 9.21
CA PRO A 46 -3.92 -15.00 9.50
C PRO A 46 -4.38 -15.06 10.97
N SER A 47 -5.59 -15.57 11.18
CA SER A 47 -6.14 -15.88 12.51
C SER A 47 -6.82 -17.24 12.50
N ASN A 48 -6.78 -17.95 13.63
CA ASN A 48 -7.53 -19.19 13.84
C ASN A 48 -8.85 -18.97 14.62
N ILE A 49 -9.13 -17.72 15.00
CA ILE A 49 -10.29 -17.41 15.81
C ILE A 49 -11.54 -17.44 14.94
N GLU A 50 -12.48 -18.32 15.27
CA GLU A 50 -13.84 -18.26 14.77
C GLU A 50 -14.60 -17.18 15.52
N LEU A 51 -15.27 -16.31 14.77
CA LEU A 51 -15.98 -15.18 15.35
C LEU A 51 -17.43 -15.18 14.88
N ASP A 52 -18.32 -15.28 15.84
CA ASP A 52 -19.72 -14.89 15.70
C ASP A 52 -19.85 -13.38 15.95
N LYS A 53 -19.18 -12.58 15.12
CA LYS A 53 -19.17 -11.12 15.19
C LYS A 53 -19.67 -10.52 13.89
N LYS A 54 -20.42 -9.40 14.02
CA LYS A 54 -20.82 -8.61 12.87
C LYS A 54 -19.58 -8.15 12.11
N LYS A 55 -19.57 -8.38 10.80
CA LYS A 55 -18.53 -7.88 9.90
C LYS A 55 -18.52 -6.35 9.90
N GLU A 56 -17.33 -5.77 9.83
CA GLU A 56 -17.16 -4.34 9.75
C GLU A 56 -17.30 -3.84 8.32
N ASN A 57 -17.54 -2.53 8.18
CA ASN A 57 -17.61 -1.88 6.88
C ASN A 57 -16.28 -1.98 6.14
N TYR A 58 -16.35 -2.09 4.82
CA TYR A 58 -15.21 -2.15 3.93
C TYR A 58 -14.26 -0.97 4.10
N ILE A 59 -14.81 0.25 4.12
CA ILE A 59 -14.05 1.50 4.28
C ILE A 59 -14.66 2.31 5.42
N GLY A 60 -13.82 2.73 6.37
CA GLY A 60 -14.20 3.69 7.40
C GLY A 60 -14.26 5.13 6.86
N ASP A 61 -14.86 6.05 7.64
CA ASP A 61 -14.97 7.48 7.33
C ASP A 61 -15.53 7.77 5.94
N ILE A 62 -16.47 6.96 5.46
CA ILE A 62 -16.95 7.00 4.09
C ILE A 62 -17.57 8.35 3.71
N THR A 63 -18.13 9.09 4.65
CA THR A 63 -18.71 10.42 4.40
C THR A 63 -17.63 11.39 3.89
N LEU A 64 -16.46 11.44 4.52
CA LEU A 64 -15.34 12.27 4.10
C LEU A 64 -14.70 11.73 2.81
N ARG A 65 -14.51 10.42 2.72
CA ARG A 65 -13.85 9.79 1.56
C ARG A 65 -14.70 9.83 0.29
N SER A 66 -16.02 9.82 0.42
CA SER A 66 -16.92 9.79 -0.74
C SER A 66 -16.77 11.03 -1.62
N GLU A 67 -16.50 12.19 -1.05
CA GLU A 67 -16.32 13.43 -1.79
C GLU A 67 -15.03 13.39 -2.63
N THR A 68 -13.91 13.01 -2.02
CA THR A 68 -12.62 12.92 -2.72
C THR A 68 -12.59 11.77 -3.74
N MET A 69 -13.23 10.64 -3.44
CA MET A 69 -13.37 9.52 -4.37
C MET A 69 -14.24 9.90 -5.58
N ALA A 70 -15.34 10.59 -5.34
CA ALA A 70 -16.23 11.06 -6.39
C ALA A 70 -15.54 12.07 -7.30
N ALA A 71 -14.80 13.03 -6.73
CA ALA A 71 -14.02 14.00 -7.49
C ALA A 71 -12.97 13.31 -8.37
N ALA A 72 -12.21 12.36 -7.82
CA ALA A 72 -11.21 11.61 -8.57
C ALA A 72 -11.80 10.77 -9.72
N ALA A 73 -12.98 10.17 -9.50
CA ALA A 73 -13.68 9.36 -10.49
C ALA A 73 -14.60 10.17 -11.43
N LYS A 74 -14.76 11.49 -11.20
CA LYS A 74 -15.68 12.37 -11.93
C LYS A 74 -17.14 11.86 -11.92
N ILE A 75 -17.60 11.37 -10.76
CA ILE A 75 -18.97 10.87 -10.55
C ILE A 75 -19.64 11.61 -9.39
N PRO A 76 -20.97 11.57 -9.26
CA PRO A 76 -21.66 12.17 -8.12
C PRO A 76 -21.27 11.53 -6.78
N SER A 77 -21.13 12.35 -5.71
CA SER A 77 -20.61 11.91 -4.40
C SER A 77 -21.48 10.88 -3.68
N PHE A 78 -22.74 10.73 -4.07
CA PHE A 78 -23.62 9.71 -3.49
C PHE A 78 -23.23 8.27 -3.91
N PHE A 79 -22.59 8.08 -5.07
CA PHE A 79 -22.16 6.75 -5.52
C PHE A 79 -21.15 6.12 -4.56
N PRO A 80 -20.01 6.74 -4.23
CA PRO A 80 -19.07 6.13 -3.28
C PRO A 80 -19.66 5.94 -1.87
N LYS A 81 -20.67 6.71 -1.47
CA LYS A 81 -21.37 6.52 -0.19
C LYS A 81 -21.98 5.14 -0.04
N HIS A 82 -22.32 4.45 -1.13
CA HIS A 82 -22.84 3.08 -1.10
C HIS A 82 -21.82 2.05 -0.59
N LEU A 83 -20.51 2.36 -0.61
CA LEU A 83 -19.48 1.50 -0.04
C LEU A 83 -19.70 1.23 1.47
N ARG A 84 -20.48 2.07 2.17
CA ARG A 84 -20.89 1.82 3.57
C ARG A 84 -21.66 0.51 3.77
N TYR A 85 -22.30 -0.01 2.71
CA TYR A 85 -23.08 -1.23 2.75
C TYR A 85 -22.27 -2.49 2.43
N ILE A 86 -20.98 -2.32 2.13
CA ILE A 86 -20.06 -3.43 1.87
C ILE A 86 -19.33 -3.76 3.16
N ASN A 87 -19.35 -5.03 3.54
CA ASN A 87 -18.62 -5.54 4.69
C ASN A 87 -17.33 -6.24 4.22
N ARG A 88 -16.25 -6.05 5.00
CA ARG A 88 -15.01 -6.78 4.83
C ARG A 88 -15.05 -8.15 5.52
N ASN A 89 -14.08 -9.02 5.20
CA ASN A 89 -13.95 -10.32 5.85
C ASN A 89 -12.92 -10.34 6.99
N SER A 90 -12.24 -9.22 7.24
CA SER A 90 -11.24 -9.08 8.30
C SER A 90 -11.84 -8.46 9.57
N TYR A 91 -11.31 -8.86 10.72
CA TYR A 91 -11.75 -8.42 12.04
C TYR A 91 -10.63 -7.66 12.75
N GLN A 92 -10.98 -6.53 13.38
CA GLN A 92 -9.96 -5.71 14.07
C GLN A 92 -9.46 -6.38 15.32
N ASN A 93 -8.16 -6.32 15.50
CA ASN A 93 -7.47 -6.65 16.74
C ASN A 93 -7.77 -8.06 17.30
N ILE A 94 -8.08 -9.03 16.45
CA ILE A 94 -8.17 -10.44 16.87
C ILE A 94 -6.76 -11.05 16.97
N ALA A 95 -6.62 -12.13 17.75
CA ALA A 95 -5.33 -12.80 17.89
C ALA A 95 -4.88 -13.42 16.55
N PRO A 96 -3.58 -13.31 16.19
CA PRO A 96 -3.04 -13.99 15.03
C PRO A 96 -3.06 -15.52 15.23
N ALA A 97 -3.02 -16.25 14.12
CA ALA A 97 -2.87 -17.69 14.15
C ALA A 97 -1.51 -18.08 14.75
N ASN A 98 -1.53 -19.09 15.62
CA ASN A 98 -0.30 -19.66 16.14
C ASN A 98 0.23 -20.67 15.11
N LEU A 99 1.21 -20.26 14.30
CA LEU A 99 1.84 -21.11 13.31
C LEU A 99 3.22 -21.59 13.79
N LYS A 100 3.60 -22.78 13.35
CA LYS A 100 4.94 -23.32 13.58
C LYS A 100 6.04 -22.42 12.98
N ASN A 101 5.75 -21.80 11.85
CA ASN A 101 6.66 -20.89 11.13
C ASN A 101 6.14 -19.45 11.20
N LYS A 102 7.07 -18.50 11.20
CA LYS A 102 6.75 -17.07 11.09
C LYS A 102 6.08 -16.75 9.75
N PHE A 103 5.25 -15.72 9.73
CA PHE A 103 4.49 -15.30 8.54
C PHE A 103 5.39 -14.63 7.50
N PRO A 104 5.37 -15.06 6.24
CA PRO A 104 5.93 -14.27 5.13
C PRO A 104 5.16 -12.97 4.97
N ILE A 105 5.84 -11.93 4.49
CA ILE A 105 5.31 -10.57 4.42
C ILE A 105 5.14 -10.17 2.96
N LEU A 106 4.00 -9.57 2.64
CA LEU A 106 3.79 -8.83 1.40
C LEU A 106 3.49 -7.37 1.73
N ILE A 107 4.31 -6.45 1.23
CA ILE A 107 4.03 -5.01 1.28
C ILE A 107 3.38 -4.61 -0.04
N PHE A 108 2.26 -3.86 0.00
CA PHE A 108 1.54 -3.45 -1.21
C PHE A 108 1.47 -1.92 -1.32
N SER A 109 2.04 -1.37 -2.40
CA SER A 109 1.98 0.05 -2.74
C SER A 109 0.83 0.32 -3.70
N HIS A 110 -0.08 1.24 -3.32
CA HIS A 110 -1.25 1.61 -4.13
C HIS A 110 -0.89 2.51 -5.32
N GLY A 111 -1.76 2.58 -6.33
CA GLY A 111 -1.66 3.52 -7.44
C GLY A 111 -1.86 4.98 -7.01
N ILE A 112 -1.59 5.92 -7.91
CA ILE A 112 -1.83 7.34 -7.67
C ILE A 112 -3.32 7.59 -7.41
N THR A 113 -3.68 8.52 -6.54
CA THR A 113 -5.06 8.80 -6.10
C THR A 113 -5.82 7.63 -5.48
N SER A 114 -5.17 6.49 -5.30
CA SER A 114 -5.76 5.28 -4.71
C SER A 114 -5.64 5.30 -3.17
N SER A 115 -5.82 4.18 -2.52
CA SER A 115 -5.65 4.03 -1.08
C SER A 115 -5.35 2.59 -0.69
N ARG A 116 -4.89 2.38 0.55
CA ARG A 116 -4.67 1.06 1.14
C ARG A 116 -5.92 0.15 1.15
N HIS A 117 -7.11 0.69 0.92
CA HIS A 117 -8.35 -0.09 0.99
C HIS A 117 -8.73 -0.74 -0.35
N LEU A 118 -8.34 -0.17 -1.50
CA LEU A 118 -8.92 -0.57 -2.79
C LEU A 118 -8.54 -1.98 -3.27
N HIS A 119 -7.49 -2.58 -2.73
CA HIS A 119 -7.09 -3.96 -3.05
C HIS A 119 -7.36 -4.95 -1.89
N GLN A 120 -8.26 -4.59 -0.96
CA GLN A 120 -8.50 -5.36 0.27
C GLN A 120 -8.95 -6.80 0.00
N THR A 121 -9.70 -7.07 -1.06
CA THR A 121 -10.06 -8.44 -1.46
C THR A 121 -8.83 -9.31 -1.69
N LEU A 122 -7.80 -8.77 -2.37
CA LEU A 122 -6.52 -9.45 -2.57
C LEU A 122 -5.81 -9.65 -1.23
N PHE A 123 -5.78 -8.62 -0.38
CA PHE A 123 -5.09 -8.68 0.91
C PHE A 123 -5.72 -9.72 1.84
N GLU A 124 -7.04 -9.73 1.95
CA GLU A 124 -7.78 -10.72 2.72
C GLU A 124 -7.57 -12.13 2.17
N HIS A 125 -7.54 -12.30 0.84
CA HIS A 125 -7.29 -13.60 0.24
C HIS A 125 -5.89 -14.11 0.58
N LEU A 126 -4.85 -13.30 0.43
CA LEU A 126 -3.47 -13.68 0.75
C LEU A 126 -3.29 -13.95 2.25
N SER A 127 -3.90 -13.15 3.11
CA SER A 127 -3.85 -13.39 4.56
C SER A 127 -4.54 -14.70 4.95
N SER A 128 -5.65 -15.06 4.28
CA SER A 128 -6.29 -16.35 4.49
C SER A 128 -5.41 -17.55 4.07
N LYS A 129 -4.37 -17.32 3.23
CA LYS A 129 -3.37 -18.30 2.80
C LYS A 129 -2.11 -18.33 3.67
N GLY A 130 -1.99 -17.45 4.66
CA GLY A 130 -0.87 -17.49 5.60
C GLY A 130 0.13 -16.33 5.48
N TYR A 131 -0.16 -15.29 4.68
CA TYR A 131 0.67 -14.11 4.54
C TYR A 131 0.27 -13.01 5.53
N VAL A 132 1.23 -12.22 5.97
CA VAL A 132 0.98 -10.90 6.52
C VAL A 132 1.06 -9.91 5.37
N VAL A 133 -0.03 -9.17 5.13
CA VAL A 133 -0.10 -8.15 4.08
C VAL A 133 -0.10 -6.78 4.72
N VAL A 134 0.78 -5.89 4.26
CA VAL A 134 0.99 -4.54 4.79
C VAL A 134 0.73 -3.53 3.68
N ALA A 135 -0.22 -2.63 3.88
CA ALA A 135 -0.51 -1.60 2.88
C ALA A 135 -0.53 -0.20 3.52
N PRO A 136 0.35 0.71 3.10
CA PRO A 136 0.31 2.11 3.49
C PRO A 136 -0.71 2.91 2.68
N ASN A 137 -1.14 4.05 3.23
CA ASN A 137 -1.41 5.24 2.45
C ASN A 137 -0.12 6.05 2.35
N HIS A 138 0.35 6.31 1.15
CA HIS A 138 1.36 7.32 0.91
C HIS A 138 0.70 8.70 1.05
N SER A 139 0.96 9.38 2.16
CA SER A 139 0.27 10.64 2.51
C SER A 139 0.45 11.68 1.41
N TYR A 140 -0.57 12.49 1.16
CA TYR A 140 -0.68 13.48 0.09
C TYR A 140 -0.66 12.93 -1.34
N ASP A 141 -0.34 11.65 -1.52
CA ASP A 141 -0.36 10.93 -2.80
C ASP A 141 -1.53 9.92 -2.87
N ALA A 142 -2.01 9.47 -1.71
CA ALA A 142 -3.28 8.77 -1.60
C ALA A 142 -4.46 9.73 -1.78
N ASN A 143 -5.61 9.21 -2.21
CA ASN A 143 -6.84 9.99 -2.38
C ASN A 143 -7.20 10.79 -1.12
N LEU A 144 -7.15 10.15 0.04
CA LEU A 144 -7.34 10.80 1.34
C LEU A 144 -6.70 9.97 2.43
N THR A 145 -5.84 10.60 3.25
CA THR A 145 -5.33 10.00 4.49
C THR A 145 -5.90 10.74 5.69
N ILE A 146 -6.54 10.01 6.60
CA ILE A 146 -7.09 10.53 7.85
C ILE A 146 -6.27 9.94 8.98
N PHE A 147 -5.65 10.79 9.79
CA PHE A 147 -4.84 10.40 10.95
C PHE A 147 -5.67 10.30 12.22
N PRO A 148 -5.21 9.59 13.27
CA PRO A 148 -5.94 9.45 14.53
C PRO A 148 -6.27 10.78 15.22
N ASN A 149 -5.41 11.77 15.07
CA ASN A 149 -5.60 13.13 15.59
C ASN A 149 -6.56 13.98 14.73
N LYS A 150 -7.23 13.37 13.74
CA LYS A 150 -8.12 14.04 12.78
C LYS A 150 -7.43 14.96 11.76
N LYS A 151 -6.09 15.08 11.79
CA LYS A 151 -5.36 15.72 10.68
C LYS A 151 -5.69 14.95 9.38
N ILE A 152 -5.82 15.67 8.29
CA ILE A 152 -6.13 15.12 6.98
C ILE A 152 -5.00 15.48 6.03
N ALA A 153 -4.46 14.48 5.34
CA ALA A 153 -3.60 14.67 4.17
C ALA A 153 -4.44 14.44 2.90
N ASN A 154 -4.81 15.52 2.25
CA ASN A 154 -5.50 15.51 0.96
C ASN A 154 -4.52 15.12 -0.16
N TYR A 155 -5.08 14.67 -1.28
CA TYR A 155 -4.29 14.46 -2.50
C TYR A 155 -3.66 15.77 -2.97
N ARG A 156 -2.33 15.81 -3.07
CA ARG A 156 -1.53 16.96 -3.54
C ARG A 156 -0.61 16.60 -4.72
N SER A 157 -0.71 15.38 -5.23
CA SER A 157 0.12 14.88 -6.33
C SER A 157 -0.39 15.26 -7.73
N GLU A 158 -1.34 16.18 -7.85
CA GLU A 158 -1.83 16.62 -9.17
C GLU A 158 -0.81 17.57 -9.81
N ILE A 159 -0.22 17.12 -10.88
CA ILE A 159 0.79 17.88 -11.63
C ILE A 159 0.54 17.83 -13.16
N THR A 160 -0.68 17.47 -13.57
CA THR A 160 -1.04 17.43 -14.98
C THR A 160 -0.83 18.79 -15.63
N GLY A 161 -0.05 18.82 -16.71
CA GLY A 161 0.30 20.06 -17.41
C GLY A 161 1.42 20.87 -16.78
N HIS A 162 1.98 20.45 -15.64
CA HIS A 162 3.15 21.14 -15.06
C HIS A 162 4.38 20.92 -15.95
N PRO A 163 5.16 21.97 -16.32
CA PRO A 163 6.30 21.86 -17.23
C PRO A 163 7.39 20.93 -16.71
N ASP A 164 7.55 20.85 -15.38
CA ASP A 164 8.54 19.97 -14.71
C ASP A 164 7.93 18.68 -14.16
N SER A 165 6.81 18.24 -14.73
CA SER A 165 6.02 17.11 -14.22
C SER A 165 6.83 15.83 -14.04
N LEU A 166 7.77 15.53 -14.92
CA LEU A 166 8.57 14.31 -14.85
C LEU A 166 9.51 14.30 -13.63
N ASN A 167 10.19 15.41 -13.35
CA ASN A 167 11.09 15.50 -12.18
C ASN A 167 10.30 15.47 -10.87
N ILE A 168 9.16 16.14 -10.81
CA ILE A 168 8.25 16.05 -9.66
C ILE A 168 7.79 14.60 -9.45
N ARG A 169 7.42 13.87 -10.51
CA ARG A 169 7.05 12.45 -10.40
C ARG A 169 8.20 11.56 -9.92
N LYS A 170 9.44 11.84 -10.34
CA LYS A 170 10.61 11.12 -9.82
C LYS A 170 10.75 11.32 -8.31
N GLN A 171 10.67 12.56 -7.83
CA GLN A 171 10.78 12.89 -6.41
C GLN A 171 9.64 12.24 -5.58
N GLN A 172 8.41 12.29 -6.09
CA GLN A 172 7.27 11.60 -5.47
C GLN A 172 7.50 10.09 -5.36
N MET A 173 8.05 9.47 -6.40
CA MET A 173 8.35 8.04 -6.42
C MET A 173 9.46 7.67 -5.43
N GLU A 174 10.50 8.46 -5.35
CA GLU A 174 11.58 8.28 -4.35
C GLU A 174 11.02 8.38 -2.94
N THR A 175 10.16 9.37 -2.68
CA THR A 175 9.47 9.52 -1.38
C THR A 175 8.68 8.26 -1.03
N ARG A 176 7.94 7.68 -1.99
CA ARG A 176 7.17 6.46 -1.78
C ARG A 176 8.06 5.23 -1.59
N ALA A 177 9.18 5.13 -2.32
CA ALA A 177 10.14 4.05 -2.12
C ALA A 177 10.75 4.11 -0.71
N LEU A 178 11.10 5.30 -0.24
CA LEU A 178 11.57 5.52 1.13
C LEU A 178 10.48 5.23 2.18
N ASP A 179 9.19 5.44 1.88
CA ASP A 179 8.09 5.01 2.75
C ASP A 179 8.09 3.49 2.92
N ILE A 180 8.34 2.72 1.85
CA ILE A 180 8.44 1.26 1.92
C ILE A 180 9.62 0.83 2.81
N ILE A 181 10.79 1.46 2.66
CA ILE A 181 11.96 1.17 3.48
C ILE A 181 11.69 1.49 4.95
N PHE A 182 11.06 2.63 5.22
CA PHE A 182 10.64 3.01 6.57
C PHE A 182 9.67 1.97 7.17
N ILE A 183 8.70 1.48 6.39
CA ILE A 183 7.77 0.41 6.82
C ILE A 183 8.54 -0.86 7.18
N ILE A 184 9.50 -1.29 6.38
CA ILE A 184 10.33 -2.47 6.70
C ILE A 184 11.05 -2.27 8.04
N ASN A 185 11.60 -1.08 8.29
CA ASN A 185 12.24 -0.76 9.57
C ASN A 185 11.24 -0.81 10.75
N GLN A 186 9.98 -0.39 10.54
CA GLN A 186 8.96 -0.52 11.59
C GLN A 186 8.55 -1.98 11.82
N LEU A 187 8.49 -2.81 10.76
CA LEU A 187 8.22 -4.24 10.88
C LEU A 187 9.34 -4.97 11.66
N GLU A 188 10.60 -4.57 11.50
CA GLU A 188 11.71 -5.06 12.33
C GLU A 188 11.52 -4.70 13.82
N LYS A 189 11.05 -3.47 14.10
CA LYS A 189 10.72 -3.05 15.47
C LYS A 189 9.54 -3.83 16.04
N ILE A 190 8.53 -4.18 15.23
CA ILE A 190 7.45 -5.09 15.64
C ILE A 190 8.02 -6.47 15.92
N GLN A 191 8.82 -7.03 14.99
CA GLN A 191 9.40 -8.37 15.16
C GLN A 191 10.24 -8.48 16.44
N SER A 192 10.99 -7.43 16.80
CA SER A 192 11.80 -7.34 18.02
C SER A 192 11.04 -6.83 19.25
N SER A 193 9.71 -6.66 19.17
CA SER A 193 8.84 -6.18 20.24
C SER A 193 9.14 -4.75 20.74
N LYS A 194 9.85 -3.95 19.97
CA LYS A 194 10.07 -2.52 20.25
C LYS A 194 8.84 -1.66 19.95
N ILE A 195 7.96 -2.14 19.09
CA ILE A 195 6.63 -1.58 18.84
C ILE A 195 5.61 -2.62 19.27
N LYS A 196 4.62 -2.18 20.07
CA LYS A 196 3.53 -3.05 20.50
C LYS A 196 2.62 -3.39 19.31
N SER A 197 2.49 -4.67 19.02
CA SER A 197 1.60 -5.22 17.99
C SER A 197 1.19 -6.63 18.39
N ARG A 198 0.10 -7.12 17.83
CA ARG A 198 -0.31 -8.53 17.93
C ARG A 198 0.66 -9.46 17.18
N LEU A 199 1.46 -8.91 16.28
CA LEU A 199 2.41 -9.63 15.44
C LEU A 199 3.84 -9.69 16.01
N ASN A 200 4.05 -9.25 17.26
CA ASN A 200 5.36 -9.31 17.89
C ASN A 200 5.95 -10.74 17.83
N GLY A 201 7.14 -10.86 17.27
CA GLY A 201 7.85 -12.14 17.13
C GLY A 201 7.38 -13.07 16.01
N LEU A 202 6.30 -12.72 15.28
CA LEU A 202 5.64 -13.58 14.30
C LEU A 202 6.00 -13.32 12.84
N LEU A 203 6.76 -12.26 12.55
CA LEU A 203 7.10 -11.83 11.20
C LEU A 203 8.36 -12.54 10.68
N ASN A 204 8.29 -13.07 9.45
CA ASN A 204 9.46 -13.61 8.76
C ASN A 204 10.14 -12.52 7.92
N LEU A 205 11.11 -11.85 8.48
CA LEU A 205 11.85 -10.76 7.83
C LEU A 205 12.76 -11.25 6.68
N ASP A 206 13.06 -12.55 6.60
CA ASP A 206 13.81 -13.12 5.47
C ASP A 206 12.93 -13.40 4.25
N LYS A 207 11.61 -13.23 4.39
CA LYS A 207 10.60 -13.47 3.34
C LYS A 207 9.71 -12.24 3.16
N ILE A 208 10.30 -11.13 2.76
CA ILE A 208 9.60 -9.89 2.40
C ILE A 208 9.45 -9.84 0.88
N ALA A 209 8.21 -9.85 0.42
CA ALA A 209 7.83 -9.53 -0.96
C ALA A 209 7.23 -8.13 -1.02
N ILE A 210 7.37 -7.46 -2.16
CA ILE A 210 6.65 -6.23 -2.45
C ILE A 210 5.75 -6.41 -3.67
N ALA A 211 4.59 -5.78 -3.64
CA ALA A 211 3.72 -5.66 -4.79
C ALA A 211 3.23 -4.21 -4.95
N GLY A 212 2.79 -3.86 -6.15
CA GLY A 212 2.18 -2.57 -6.37
C GLY A 212 1.37 -2.51 -7.64
N HIS A 213 0.40 -1.58 -7.67
CA HIS A 213 -0.44 -1.32 -8.82
C HIS A 213 -0.11 0.04 -9.43
N SER A 214 -0.05 0.11 -10.77
CA SER A 214 0.18 1.36 -11.50
C SER A 214 1.45 2.08 -11.01
N TYR A 215 1.35 3.32 -10.54
CA TYR A 215 2.46 4.08 -9.94
C TYR A 215 3.07 3.36 -8.73
N GLY A 216 2.26 2.62 -7.96
CA GLY A 216 2.74 1.76 -6.88
C GLY A 216 3.57 0.58 -7.36
N GLY A 217 3.35 0.11 -8.60
CA GLY A 217 4.19 -0.91 -9.24
C GLY A 217 5.61 -0.39 -9.50
N ALA A 218 5.73 0.81 -10.06
CA ALA A 218 7.04 1.46 -10.22
C ALA A 218 7.72 1.75 -8.87
N THR A 219 6.94 2.18 -7.86
CA THR A 219 7.43 2.33 -6.48
C THR A 219 8.01 1.00 -5.95
N ALA A 220 7.32 -0.12 -6.20
CA ALA A 220 7.79 -1.44 -5.77
C ALA A 220 9.13 -1.82 -6.44
N VAL A 221 9.29 -1.53 -7.74
CA VAL A 221 10.54 -1.74 -8.46
C VAL A 221 11.66 -0.89 -7.86
N LEU A 222 11.44 0.42 -7.64
CA LEU A 222 12.44 1.31 -7.07
C LEU A 222 12.85 0.89 -5.66
N ALA A 223 11.87 0.57 -4.80
CA ALA A 223 12.15 0.09 -3.44
C ALA A 223 12.97 -1.21 -3.44
N SER A 224 12.71 -2.12 -4.39
CA SER A 224 13.47 -3.37 -4.55
C SER A 224 14.93 -3.15 -4.99
N LYS A 225 15.21 -2.05 -5.69
CA LYS A 225 16.60 -1.67 -6.05
C LYS A 225 17.35 -1.09 -4.87
N ILE A 226 16.66 -0.40 -3.97
CA ILE A 226 17.26 0.33 -2.84
C ILE A 226 17.48 -0.61 -1.65
N ASP A 227 16.56 -1.56 -1.40
CA ASP A 227 16.56 -2.38 -0.18
C ASP A 227 16.63 -3.88 -0.48
N ASN A 228 17.76 -4.49 -0.16
CA ASN A 228 18.05 -5.91 -0.38
C ASN A 228 17.26 -6.87 0.54
N ARG A 229 16.54 -6.37 1.54
CA ARG A 229 15.62 -7.16 2.38
C ARG A 229 14.40 -7.61 1.59
N ILE A 230 14.05 -6.91 0.51
CA ILE A 230 12.99 -7.31 -0.42
C ILE A 230 13.50 -8.47 -1.28
N LYS A 231 12.75 -9.59 -1.27
CA LYS A 231 13.16 -10.86 -1.90
C LYS A 231 12.41 -11.19 -3.18
N SER A 232 11.30 -10.51 -3.47
CA SER A 232 10.56 -10.64 -4.72
C SER A 232 9.68 -9.43 -4.97
N CYS A 233 9.40 -9.14 -6.24
CA CYS A 233 8.62 -7.99 -6.66
C CYS A 233 7.52 -8.42 -7.63
N LEU A 234 6.26 -8.01 -7.35
CA LEU A 234 5.10 -8.22 -8.20
C LEU A 234 4.54 -6.86 -8.63
N VAL A 235 4.33 -6.68 -9.92
CA VAL A 235 3.77 -5.46 -10.49
C VAL A 235 2.43 -5.76 -11.19
N LEU A 236 1.42 -4.99 -10.83
CA LEU A 236 0.11 -5.02 -11.48
C LEU A 236 -0.06 -3.73 -12.28
N ASP A 237 -0.03 -3.85 -13.61
CA ASP A 237 -0.19 -2.74 -14.57
C ASP A 237 0.67 -1.51 -14.23
N GLY A 238 2.00 -1.72 -14.10
CA GLY A 238 2.95 -0.72 -13.61
C GLY A 238 3.12 0.48 -14.54
N TRP A 239 3.17 1.68 -13.99
CA TRP A 239 3.52 2.90 -14.73
C TRP A 239 5.01 3.23 -14.49
N PHE A 240 5.87 2.81 -15.43
CA PHE A 240 7.33 2.87 -15.26
C PHE A 240 8.00 4.15 -15.76
N SER A 241 7.28 5.02 -16.48
CA SER A 241 7.86 6.25 -17.05
C SER A 241 8.63 7.14 -16.05
N PRO A 242 8.23 7.25 -14.75
CA PRO A 242 8.98 8.01 -13.77
C PRO A 242 10.21 7.31 -13.18
N LEU A 243 10.45 6.02 -13.50
CA LEU A 243 11.63 5.32 -13.00
C LEU A 243 12.90 5.92 -13.64
N PRO A 244 14.01 5.99 -12.89
CA PRO A 244 15.31 6.31 -13.48
C PRO A 244 15.71 5.30 -14.56
N ASP A 245 16.30 5.76 -15.66
CA ASP A 245 16.76 4.90 -16.75
C ASP A 245 17.77 3.84 -16.27
N SER A 246 18.59 4.17 -15.29
CA SER A 246 19.51 3.23 -14.65
C SER A 246 18.83 2.07 -13.94
N VAL A 247 17.62 2.28 -13.39
CA VAL A 247 16.81 1.22 -12.76
C VAL A 247 16.23 0.32 -13.83
N ILE A 248 15.70 0.91 -14.91
CA ILE A 248 15.12 0.16 -16.03
C ILE A 248 16.17 -0.68 -16.72
N SER A 249 17.32 -0.09 -17.09
CA SER A 249 18.40 -0.77 -17.83
C SER A 249 19.08 -1.87 -17.03
N SER A 250 19.18 -1.72 -15.70
CA SER A 250 19.83 -2.73 -14.84
C SER A 250 18.88 -3.84 -14.36
N GLY A 251 17.56 -3.69 -14.55
CA GLY A 251 16.56 -4.65 -14.08
C GLY A 251 16.64 -4.95 -12.57
N LEU A 252 16.00 -6.01 -12.12
CA LEU A 252 16.02 -6.51 -10.74
C LEU A 252 16.76 -7.84 -10.64
N ASN A 253 17.58 -8.01 -9.60
CA ASN A 253 18.30 -9.25 -9.30
C ASN A 253 17.50 -10.17 -8.32
N ILE A 254 16.17 -10.03 -8.29
CA ILE A 254 15.25 -10.82 -7.49
C ILE A 254 14.11 -11.32 -8.39
N PRO A 255 13.39 -12.40 -8.00
CA PRO A 255 12.21 -12.84 -8.73
C PRO A 255 11.25 -11.67 -8.97
N PHE A 256 10.93 -11.45 -10.25
CA PHE A 256 10.06 -10.38 -10.71
C PHE A 256 8.92 -10.94 -11.55
N PHE A 257 7.71 -10.50 -11.27
CA PHE A 257 6.53 -10.86 -12.05
C PHE A 257 5.69 -9.61 -12.34
N CYS A 258 5.40 -9.39 -13.62
CA CYS A 258 4.60 -8.24 -14.06
C CYS A 258 3.36 -8.72 -14.81
N VAL A 259 2.21 -8.23 -14.40
CA VAL A 259 0.95 -8.37 -15.14
C VAL A 259 0.60 -6.96 -15.63
N GLY A 260 0.56 -6.79 -16.93
CA GLY A 260 0.25 -5.51 -17.56
C GLY A 260 -0.64 -5.71 -18.79
N ARG A 261 -1.10 -4.62 -19.35
CA ARG A 261 -1.79 -4.56 -20.63
C ARG A 261 -0.81 -4.21 -21.75
N PRO A 262 -1.08 -4.59 -23.02
CA PRO A 262 -0.14 -4.36 -24.12
C PRO A 262 0.10 -2.87 -24.43
N SER A 263 -0.88 -2.02 -24.19
CA SER A 263 -0.78 -0.58 -24.41
C SER A 263 -1.72 0.19 -23.46
N TRP A 264 -1.37 1.45 -23.17
CA TRP A 264 -2.29 2.41 -22.57
C TRP A 264 -2.99 3.18 -23.69
N GLU A 265 -4.28 3.53 -23.54
CA GLU A 265 -5.00 4.32 -24.53
C GLU A 265 -4.17 5.55 -24.94
N GLY A 266 -3.83 5.65 -26.24
CA GLY A 266 -3.08 6.75 -26.82
C GLY A 266 -1.57 6.75 -26.61
N SER A 267 -0.99 5.72 -25.95
CA SER A 267 0.46 5.57 -25.87
C SER A 267 0.87 4.11 -25.86
N ASP A 268 1.74 3.74 -26.79
CA ASP A 268 2.47 2.47 -26.69
C ASP A 268 3.43 2.53 -25.51
N TYR A 269 3.61 1.39 -24.82
CA TYR A 269 4.75 1.26 -23.93
C TYR A 269 6.03 1.54 -24.74
N PRO A 270 6.96 2.35 -24.25
CA PRO A 270 8.24 2.51 -24.91
C PRO A 270 8.84 1.14 -25.20
N LYS A 271 9.30 0.92 -26.44
CA LYS A 271 9.79 -0.40 -26.90
C LYS A 271 10.86 -1.00 -25.99
N ASN A 272 11.65 -0.16 -25.30
CA ASN A 272 12.64 -0.56 -24.32
C ASN A 272 12.05 -1.21 -23.06
N TYR A 273 10.75 -1.03 -22.74
CA TYR A 273 10.10 -1.72 -21.63
C TYR A 273 9.59 -3.12 -21.97
N LEU A 274 9.48 -3.45 -23.25
CA LEU A 274 9.01 -4.74 -23.73
C LEU A 274 10.14 -5.77 -23.91
N ASN A 275 11.39 -5.34 -23.82
CA ASN A 275 12.58 -6.16 -24.06
C ASN A 275 13.29 -6.63 -22.76
N HIS A 276 12.61 -6.57 -21.61
CA HIS A 276 13.18 -6.99 -20.30
C HIS A 276 12.32 -8.02 -19.59
#